data_77c20103b9de7ee68c05ef873837cd73
#
_entry.id   77c20103b9de7ee68c05ef873837cd73
#
_cell.length_a   1.000
_cell.length_b   1.000
_cell.length_c   1.000
_cell.angle_alpha   90.00
_cell.angle_beta   90.00
_cell.angle_gamma   90.00
#
_symmetry.space_group_name_H-M   'P 1'
#
loop_
_entity.id
_entity.type
_entity.pdbx_description
1 polymer ?
#
loop_
_entity_poly.entity_id
_entity_poly.type
_entity_poly.pdbx_seq_one_letter_code
_entity_poly.pdbx_strand_id
1 'polypeptide(L)'
;LYELGLDFLKAGLVDRAEDSFNRLQGTEYAEAASRQRLEIAQRSHDWERVVDLARATPAEPGFDPKLIIAQASCELAMAALRARQFDKAHQFVRQAQQALPDHPRPLVVEGEIALAEGQPAAAIEAWTKLADKHPEQVERVVDHWLKAADAVGGDEGVRLAIARLQQLDVAQAPEMLRAMSEAISRLDGKAAAAQWVRQLVNKHPTLSGLQVLLSLSRRGDRNGPATVEDLDEDALAATLRKLTQRMSHYGCRVCGFRGQQYYWQCPGCSRWDSYGPRPGEESVS
;
A
#
# COMPACT_ATOMS: atom_id res chain seq x y z
N LEU A 1 25.80 -27.79 12.86
CA LEU A 1 24.90 -27.75 11.68
C LEU A 1 24.19 -26.41 11.55
N TYR A 2 23.66 -25.80 12.65
CA TYR A 2 22.95 -24.53 12.58
C TYR A 2 23.88 -23.41 12.08
N GLU A 3 25.04 -23.22 12.68
CA GLU A 3 26.04 -22.22 12.23
C GLU A 3 26.50 -22.47 10.80
N LEU A 4 26.68 -23.74 10.40
CA LEU A 4 27.02 -24.09 9.01
C LEU A 4 25.90 -23.67 8.03
N GLY A 5 24.63 -23.84 8.42
CA GLY A 5 23.50 -23.37 7.65
C GLY A 5 23.50 -21.85 7.49
N LEU A 6 23.82 -21.09 8.55
CA LEU A 6 23.95 -19.63 8.48
C LEU A 6 25.12 -19.20 7.56
N ASP A 7 26.25 -19.92 7.62
CA ASP A 7 27.39 -19.63 6.74
C ASP A 7 27.08 -19.92 5.27
N PHE A 8 26.33 -20.99 4.99
CA PHE A 8 25.82 -21.24 3.64
C PHE A 8 24.89 -20.12 3.16
N LEU A 9 24.00 -19.59 4.02
CA LEU A 9 23.16 -18.44 3.67
C LEU A 9 23.98 -17.19 3.32
N LYS A 10 25.00 -16.87 4.14
CA LYS A 10 25.91 -15.75 3.87
C LYS A 10 26.66 -15.92 2.55
N ALA A 11 26.99 -17.17 2.21
CA ALA A 11 27.66 -17.52 0.94
C ALA A 11 26.70 -17.60 -0.26
N GLY A 12 25.38 -17.39 -0.07
CA GLY A 12 24.36 -17.50 -1.11
C GLY A 12 24.04 -18.96 -1.52
N LEU A 13 24.51 -19.94 -0.76
CA LEU A 13 24.28 -21.37 -1.03
C LEU A 13 22.98 -21.83 -0.35
N VAL A 14 21.86 -21.31 -0.84
CA VAL A 14 20.51 -21.45 -0.22
C VAL A 14 20.12 -22.92 -0.06
N ASP A 15 20.30 -23.75 -1.08
CA ASP A 15 19.95 -25.18 -1.04
C ASP A 15 20.69 -25.92 0.06
N ARG A 16 22.01 -25.65 0.22
CA ARG A 16 22.83 -26.27 1.28
C ARG A 16 22.45 -25.78 2.67
N ALA A 17 22.10 -24.50 2.79
CA ALA A 17 21.59 -23.94 4.02
C ALA A 17 20.31 -24.64 4.44
N GLU A 18 19.41 -24.81 3.49
CA GLU A 18 18.13 -25.46 3.71
C GLU A 18 18.28 -26.92 4.13
N ASP A 19 19.12 -27.68 3.46
CA ASP A 19 19.46 -29.07 3.85
C ASP A 19 20.01 -29.13 5.27
N SER A 20 20.87 -28.17 5.66
CA SER A 20 21.43 -28.10 7.01
C SER A 20 20.34 -27.83 8.05
N PHE A 21 19.40 -26.91 7.77
CA PHE A 21 18.30 -26.61 8.68
C PHE A 21 17.26 -27.75 8.74
N ASN A 22 17.00 -28.45 7.64
CA ASN A 22 16.09 -29.60 7.61
C ASN A 22 16.56 -30.74 8.55
N ARG A 23 17.86 -30.94 8.67
CA ARG A 23 18.46 -31.98 9.54
C ARG A 23 18.41 -31.63 11.02
N LEU A 24 17.98 -30.43 11.37
CA LEU A 24 17.88 -29.99 12.77
C LEU A 24 16.49 -30.22 13.38
N GLN A 25 15.57 -30.83 12.65
CA GLN A 25 14.25 -31.20 13.17
C GLN A 25 14.41 -32.17 14.35
N GLY A 26 13.65 -31.91 15.45
CA GLY A 26 13.72 -32.72 16.67
C GLY A 26 14.94 -32.46 17.56
N THR A 27 15.76 -31.48 17.26
CA THR A 27 16.87 -31.02 18.11
C THR A 27 16.49 -29.72 18.85
N GLU A 28 17.35 -29.30 19.78
CA GLU A 28 17.22 -28.00 20.47
C GLU A 28 17.23 -26.78 19.50
N TYR A 29 17.76 -26.95 18.28
CA TYR A 29 17.82 -25.93 17.24
C TYR A 29 16.64 -25.96 16.29
N ALA A 30 15.63 -26.84 16.49
CA ALA A 30 14.52 -27.06 15.56
C ALA A 30 13.73 -25.77 15.29
N GLU A 31 13.42 -24.98 16.32
CA GLU A 31 12.66 -23.72 16.17
C GLU A 31 13.47 -22.65 15.44
N ALA A 32 14.76 -22.49 15.82
CA ALA A 32 15.64 -21.55 15.13
C ALA A 32 15.84 -21.92 13.65
N ALA A 33 16.00 -23.21 13.36
CA ALA A 33 16.11 -23.73 11.99
C ALA A 33 14.81 -23.53 11.20
N SER A 34 13.64 -23.74 11.82
CA SER A 34 12.33 -23.49 11.17
C SER A 34 12.17 -22.01 10.79
N ARG A 35 12.61 -21.08 11.62
CA ARG A 35 12.62 -19.65 11.31
C ARG A 35 13.52 -19.30 10.11
N GLN A 36 14.72 -19.90 10.06
CA GLN A 36 15.60 -19.68 8.89
C GLN A 36 14.99 -20.22 7.60
N ARG A 37 14.35 -21.39 7.65
CA ARG A 37 13.63 -21.95 6.49
C ARG A 37 12.45 -21.08 6.06
N LEU A 38 11.72 -20.52 7.02
CA LEU A 38 10.63 -19.59 6.75
C LEU A 38 11.17 -18.31 6.08
N GLU A 39 12.30 -17.77 6.55
CA GLU A 39 12.94 -16.60 5.92
C GLU A 39 13.41 -16.91 4.50
N ILE A 40 13.98 -18.09 4.26
CA ILE A 40 14.34 -18.56 2.91
C ILE A 40 13.10 -18.60 2.01
N ALA A 41 12.02 -19.23 2.46
CA ALA A 41 10.78 -19.33 1.69
C ALA A 41 10.16 -17.95 1.39
N GLN A 42 10.21 -17.01 2.33
CA GLN A 42 9.76 -15.63 2.10
C GLN A 42 10.61 -14.91 1.04
N ARG A 43 11.93 -15.07 1.08
CA ARG A 43 12.84 -14.46 0.10
C ARG A 43 12.69 -15.05 -1.30
N SER A 44 12.36 -16.34 -1.40
CA SER A 44 12.08 -17.02 -2.69
C SER A 44 10.64 -16.80 -3.17
N HIS A 45 9.79 -16.11 -2.40
CA HIS A 45 8.37 -15.89 -2.67
C HIS A 45 7.56 -17.21 -2.83
N ASP A 46 8.01 -18.29 -2.16
CA ASP A 46 7.27 -19.55 -2.08
C ASP A 46 6.20 -19.44 -0.98
N TRP A 47 5.11 -18.75 -1.32
CA TRP A 47 4.09 -18.35 -0.36
C TRP A 47 3.29 -19.54 0.21
N GLU A 48 3.09 -20.60 -0.55
CA GLU A 48 2.46 -21.83 -0.06
C GLU A 48 3.31 -22.44 1.06
N ARG A 49 4.59 -22.56 0.80
CA ARG A 49 5.55 -23.05 1.79
C ARG A 49 5.70 -22.12 3.00
N VAL A 50 5.62 -20.81 2.79
CA VAL A 50 5.60 -19.82 3.89
C VAL A 50 4.44 -20.10 4.83
N VAL A 51 3.24 -20.32 4.30
CA VAL A 51 2.05 -20.63 5.10
C VAL A 51 2.24 -21.92 5.90
N ASP A 52 2.76 -22.98 5.29
CA ASP A 52 2.97 -24.26 5.96
C ASP A 52 4.03 -24.18 7.07
N LEU A 53 5.15 -23.54 6.79
CA LEU A 53 6.21 -23.32 7.78
C LEU A 53 5.74 -22.43 8.92
N ALA A 54 4.99 -21.35 8.63
CA ALA A 54 4.47 -20.46 9.65
C ALA A 54 3.46 -21.16 10.57
N ARG A 55 2.62 -22.06 10.05
CA ARG A 55 1.71 -22.88 10.88
C ARG A 55 2.45 -23.82 11.84
N ALA A 56 3.60 -24.32 11.42
CA ALA A 56 4.40 -25.24 12.22
C ALA A 56 5.34 -24.52 13.23
N THR A 57 5.48 -23.20 13.13
CA THR A 57 6.41 -22.43 13.96
C THR A 57 5.63 -21.73 15.09
N PRO A 58 5.99 -21.95 16.38
CA PRO A 58 5.34 -21.29 17.52
C PRO A 58 5.47 -19.76 17.47
N ALA A 59 4.50 -19.06 18.06
CA ALA A 59 4.56 -17.62 18.27
C ALA A 59 5.55 -17.29 19.39
N GLU A 60 6.33 -16.21 19.21
CA GLU A 60 7.29 -15.70 20.17
C GLU A 60 7.31 -14.15 20.19
N PRO A 61 7.88 -13.51 21.19
CA PRO A 61 8.08 -12.06 21.17
C PRO A 61 8.81 -11.60 19.90
N GLY A 62 8.14 -10.78 19.09
CA GLY A 62 8.67 -10.27 17.82
C GLY A 62 8.51 -11.21 16.62
N PHE A 63 7.83 -12.36 16.79
CA PHE A 63 7.48 -13.28 15.72
C PHE A 63 6.01 -13.73 15.87
N ASP A 64 5.16 -13.23 14.95
CA ASP A 64 3.74 -13.59 14.88
C ASP A 64 3.45 -14.42 13.63
N PRO A 65 3.28 -15.76 13.76
CA PRO A 65 2.95 -16.61 12.63
C PRO A 65 1.61 -16.27 11.98
N LYS A 66 0.63 -15.75 12.74
CA LYS A 66 -0.68 -15.37 12.18
C LYS A 66 -0.55 -14.22 11.19
N LEU A 67 0.28 -13.23 11.52
CA LEU A 67 0.58 -12.14 10.59
C LEU A 67 1.24 -12.66 9.31
N ILE A 68 2.22 -13.55 9.43
CA ILE A 68 2.92 -14.12 8.28
C ILE A 68 1.95 -14.93 7.40
N ILE A 69 1.08 -15.76 8.00
CA ILE A 69 0.05 -16.52 7.28
C ILE A 69 -0.93 -15.57 6.56
N ALA A 70 -1.41 -14.53 7.24
CA ALA A 70 -2.32 -13.57 6.63
C ALA A 70 -1.70 -12.86 5.44
N GLN A 71 -0.46 -12.39 5.57
CA GLN A 71 0.27 -11.70 4.52
C GLN A 71 0.60 -12.62 3.33
N ALA A 72 1.13 -13.83 3.58
CA ALA A 72 1.43 -14.81 2.55
C ALA A 72 0.16 -15.26 1.81
N SER A 73 -0.96 -15.43 2.54
CA SER A 73 -2.25 -15.74 1.91
C SER A 73 -2.75 -14.61 1.00
N CYS A 74 -2.51 -13.35 1.36
CA CYS A 74 -2.80 -12.22 0.47
C CYS A 74 -1.90 -12.24 -0.78
N GLU A 75 -0.62 -12.62 -0.68
CA GLU A 75 0.23 -12.80 -1.87
C GLU A 75 -0.29 -13.91 -2.79
N LEU A 76 -0.71 -15.04 -2.21
CA LEU A 76 -1.35 -16.13 -2.97
C LEU A 76 -2.65 -15.68 -3.63
N ALA A 77 -3.48 -14.90 -2.92
CA ALA A 77 -4.69 -14.32 -3.48
C ALA A 77 -4.39 -13.41 -4.68
N MET A 78 -3.37 -12.55 -4.57
CA MET A 78 -2.94 -11.67 -5.66
C MET A 78 -2.36 -12.46 -6.84
N ALA A 79 -1.64 -13.55 -6.58
CA ALA A 79 -1.15 -14.44 -7.63
C ALA A 79 -2.31 -15.14 -8.36
N ALA A 80 -3.29 -15.64 -7.62
CA ALA A 80 -4.51 -16.26 -8.17
C ALA A 80 -5.35 -15.24 -8.96
N LEU A 81 -5.47 -14.00 -8.46
CA LEU A 81 -6.14 -12.89 -9.15
C LEU A 81 -5.48 -12.59 -10.51
N ARG A 82 -4.14 -12.47 -10.55
CA ARG A 82 -3.39 -12.28 -11.81
C ARG A 82 -3.61 -13.42 -12.79
N ALA A 83 -3.76 -14.65 -12.29
CA ALA A 83 -4.08 -15.84 -13.09
C ALA A 83 -5.58 -15.99 -13.41
N ARG A 84 -6.43 -15.02 -12.99
CA ARG A 84 -7.90 -15.04 -13.12
C ARG A 84 -8.57 -16.26 -12.49
N GLN A 85 -7.97 -16.81 -11.44
CA GLN A 85 -8.49 -17.94 -10.66
C GLN A 85 -9.26 -17.37 -9.45
N PHE A 86 -10.42 -16.78 -9.70
CA PHE A 86 -11.16 -16.00 -8.69
C PHE A 86 -11.57 -16.83 -7.47
N ASP A 87 -12.04 -18.08 -7.66
CA ASP A 87 -12.40 -18.95 -6.54
C ASP A 87 -11.23 -19.20 -5.59
N LYS A 88 -10.03 -19.42 -6.15
CA LYS A 88 -8.81 -19.58 -5.34
C LYS A 88 -8.43 -18.26 -4.67
N ALA A 89 -8.55 -17.13 -5.37
CA ALA A 89 -8.26 -15.83 -4.79
C ALA A 89 -9.15 -15.57 -3.56
N HIS A 90 -10.45 -15.80 -3.66
CA HIS A 90 -11.38 -15.71 -2.53
C HIS A 90 -11.05 -16.71 -1.40
N GLN A 91 -10.63 -17.93 -1.74
CA GLN A 91 -10.21 -18.91 -0.73
C GLN A 91 -9.01 -18.40 0.07
N PHE A 92 -8.00 -17.83 -0.58
CA PHE A 92 -6.83 -17.27 0.07
C PHE A 92 -7.15 -16.02 0.89
N VAL A 93 -8.06 -15.15 0.42
CA VAL A 93 -8.55 -14.01 1.22
C VAL A 93 -9.22 -14.50 2.50
N ARG A 94 -10.11 -15.50 2.42
CA ARG A 94 -10.72 -16.09 3.62
C ARG A 94 -9.69 -16.69 4.56
N GLN A 95 -8.66 -17.35 4.05
CA GLN A 95 -7.55 -17.88 4.85
C GLN A 95 -6.80 -16.75 5.58
N ALA A 96 -6.54 -15.63 4.90
CA ALA A 96 -5.91 -14.47 5.51
C ALA A 96 -6.78 -13.87 6.64
N GLN A 97 -8.07 -13.71 6.40
CA GLN A 97 -9.05 -13.22 7.39
C GLN A 97 -9.19 -14.15 8.61
N GLN A 98 -9.12 -15.46 8.40
CA GLN A 98 -9.14 -16.44 9.50
C GLN A 98 -7.86 -16.39 10.34
N ALA A 99 -6.71 -16.17 9.72
CA ALA A 99 -5.44 -16.06 10.44
C ALA A 99 -5.36 -14.77 11.26
N LEU A 100 -5.80 -13.64 10.69
CA LEU A 100 -5.76 -12.32 11.33
C LEU A 100 -7.00 -11.48 10.91
N PRO A 101 -8.12 -11.58 11.65
CA PRO A 101 -9.43 -11.03 11.26
C PRO A 101 -9.44 -9.51 11.05
N ASP A 102 -8.68 -8.77 11.86
CA ASP A 102 -8.68 -7.31 11.82
C ASP A 102 -7.53 -6.71 10.99
N HIS A 103 -6.91 -7.53 10.13
CA HIS A 103 -5.86 -7.02 9.25
C HIS A 103 -6.45 -6.31 8.02
N PRO A 104 -5.94 -5.11 7.62
CA PRO A 104 -6.51 -4.33 6.52
C PRO A 104 -6.31 -4.95 5.14
N ARG A 105 -5.21 -5.66 4.91
CA ARG A 105 -4.82 -6.14 3.59
C ARG A 105 -5.84 -7.08 2.93
N PRO A 106 -6.50 -8.02 3.65
CA PRO A 106 -7.56 -8.84 3.06
C PRO A 106 -8.71 -8.01 2.47
N LEU A 107 -9.10 -6.88 3.09
CA LEU A 107 -10.14 -5.99 2.57
C LEU A 107 -9.69 -5.25 1.30
N VAL A 108 -8.42 -4.87 1.23
CA VAL A 108 -7.83 -4.31 0.00
C VAL A 108 -7.93 -5.31 -1.14
N VAL A 109 -7.45 -6.54 -0.91
CA VAL A 109 -7.42 -7.61 -1.93
C VAL A 109 -8.83 -8.07 -2.32
N GLU A 110 -9.76 -8.15 -1.37
CA GLU A 110 -11.17 -8.50 -1.62
C GLU A 110 -11.82 -7.53 -2.62
N GLY A 111 -11.61 -6.23 -2.44
CA GLY A 111 -12.10 -5.22 -3.37
C GLY A 111 -11.45 -5.31 -4.76
N GLU A 112 -10.15 -5.60 -4.84
CA GLU A 112 -9.45 -5.78 -6.12
C GLU A 112 -9.97 -7.03 -6.88
N ILE A 113 -10.25 -8.13 -6.17
CA ILE A 113 -10.86 -9.33 -6.76
C ILE A 113 -12.25 -9.00 -7.30
N ALA A 114 -13.09 -8.34 -6.49
CA ALA A 114 -14.44 -7.97 -6.90
C ALA A 114 -14.44 -7.07 -8.16
N LEU A 115 -13.52 -6.12 -8.26
CA LEU A 115 -13.36 -5.32 -9.48
C LEU A 115 -12.99 -6.16 -10.70
N ALA A 116 -12.06 -7.10 -10.53
CA ALA A 116 -11.61 -7.96 -11.64
C ALA A 116 -12.70 -8.95 -12.10
N GLU A 117 -13.65 -9.28 -11.22
CA GLU A 117 -14.86 -10.05 -11.52
C GLU A 117 -15.96 -9.20 -12.16
N GLY A 118 -15.77 -7.87 -12.28
CA GLY A 118 -16.79 -6.95 -12.79
C GLY A 118 -17.91 -6.65 -11.78
N GLN A 119 -17.61 -6.72 -10.49
CA GLN A 119 -18.52 -6.47 -9.37
C GLN A 119 -18.14 -5.19 -8.61
N PRO A 120 -18.22 -4.00 -9.23
CA PRO A 120 -17.75 -2.76 -8.61
C PRO A 120 -18.48 -2.39 -7.31
N ALA A 121 -19.75 -2.75 -7.17
CA ALA A 121 -20.49 -2.53 -5.93
C ALA A 121 -19.92 -3.33 -4.75
N ALA A 122 -19.54 -4.59 -4.98
CA ALA A 122 -18.89 -5.41 -3.96
C ALA A 122 -17.50 -4.87 -3.57
N ALA A 123 -16.75 -4.34 -4.54
CA ALA A 123 -15.48 -3.67 -4.28
C ALA A 123 -15.65 -2.45 -3.37
N ILE A 124 -16.64 -1.59 -3.64
CA ILE A 124 -16.97 -0.43 -2.80
C ILE A 124 -17.35 -0.88 -1.39
N GLU A 125 -18.12 -1.96 -1.24
CA GLU A 125 -18.50 -2.48 0.08
C GLU A 125 -17.25 -2.92 0.88
N ALA A 126 -16.33 -3.67 0.27
CA ALA A 126 -15.08 -4.09 0.90
C ALA A 126 -14.23 -2.88 1.34
N TRP A 127 -14.08 -1.86 0.49
CA TRP A 127 -13.31 -0.66 0.81
C TRP A 127 -14.03 0.29 1.77
N THR A 128 -15.35 0.27 1.84
CA THR A 128 -16.11 0.96 2.90
C THR A 128 -15.77 0.36 4.26
N LYS A 129 -15.75 -0.98 4.38
CA LYS A 129 -15.30 -1.66 5.60
C LYS A 129 -13.84 -1.33 5.93
N LEU A 130 -12.98 -1.21 4.90
CA LEU A 130 -11.59 -0.75 5.09
C LEU A 130 -11.55 0.66 5.67
N ALA A 131 -12.32 1.61 5.12
CA ALA A 131 -12.36 2.98 5.59
C ALA A 131 -12.90 3.13 7.02
N ASP A 132 -13.83 2.26 7.42
CA ASP A 132 -14.40 2.26 8.77
C ASP A 132 -13.40 1.74 9.82
N LYS A 133 -12.59 0.75 9.48
CA LYS A 133 -11.66 0.08 10.41
C LYS A 133 -10.22 0.60 10.32
N HIS A 134 -9.77 0.95 9.12
CA HIS A 134 -8.38 1.27 8.79
C HIS A 134 -8.31 2.46 7.82
N PRO A 135 -8.76 3.65 8.22
CA PRO A 135 -8.84 4.83 7.35
C PRO A 135 -7.48 5.19 6.73
N GLU A 136 -6.37 4.93 7.42
CA GLU A 136 -5.00 5.18 6.95
C GLU A 136 -4.58 4.28 5.78
N GLN A 137 -5.35 3.22 5.48
CA GLN A 137 -5.07 2.30 4.37
C GLN A 137 -5.86 2.64 3.10
N VAL A 138 -6.84 3.54 3.17
CA VAL A 138 -7.73 3.89 2.04
C VAL A 138 -6.98 4.53 0.89
N GLU A 139 -5.88 5.22 1.16
CA GLU A 139 -5.00 5.80 0.15
C GLU A 139 -4.57 4.79 -0.93
N ARG A 140 -4.45 3.50 -0.58
CA ARG A 140 -4.03 2.43 -1.50
C ARG A 140 -5.07 2.04 -2.53
N VAL A 141 -6.33 2.32 -2.25
CA VAL A 141 -7.47 1.86 -3.05
C VAL A 141 -8.28 3.01 -3.64
N VAL A 142 -7.91 4.26 -3.34
CA VAL A 142 -8.72 5.44 -3.71
C VAL A 142 -8.99 5.54 -5.20
N ASP A 143 -7.98 5.31 -6.06
CA ASP A 143 -8.15 5.34 -7.51
C ASP A 143 -9.11 4.25 -8.00
N HIS A 144 -8.98 3.05 -7.45
CA HIS A 144 -9.86 1.93 -7.76
C HIS A 144 -11.27 2.16 -7.21
N TRP A 145 -11.40 2.75 -6.02
CA TRP A 145 -12.70 3.10 -5.44
C TRP A 145 -13.45 4.11 -6.31
N LEU A 146 -12.79 5.20 -6.73
CA LEU A 146 -13.40 6.20 -7.59
C LEU A 146 -13.82 5.61 -8.95
N LYS A 147 -13.01 4.73 -9.54
CA LYS A 147 -13.36 3.99 -10.76
C LYS A 147 -14.55 3.05 -10.56
N ALA A 148 -14.60 2.34 -9.43
CA ALA A 148 -15.73 1.48 -9.09
C ALA A 148 -17.01 2.31 -8.90
N ALA A 149 -16.92 3.45 -8.24
CA ALA A 149 -18.03 4.36 -8.02
C ALA A 149 -18.58 4.93 -9.35
N ASP A 150 -17.69 5.28 -10.28
CA ASP A 150 -18.06 5.70 -11.64
C ASP A 150 -18.79 4.58 -12.40
N ALA A 151 -18.32 3.36 -12.30
CA ALA A 151 -18.93 2.19 -12.94
C ALA A 151 -20.34 1.86 -12.40
N VAL A 152 -20.62 2.15 -11.11
CA VAL A 152 -21.91 1.88 -10.46
C VAL A 152 -22.92 2.98 -10.69
N GLY A 153 -22.51 4.25 -10.57
CA GLY A 153 -23.43 5.38 -10.54
C GLY A 153 -22.98 6.59 -11.36
N GLY A 154 -21.99 6.43 -12.25
CA GLY A 154 -21.46 7.54 -13.04
C GLY A 154 -20.98 8.70 -12.16
N ASP A 155 -21.22 9.91 -12.61
CA ASP A 155 -20.83 11.13 -11.91
C ASP A 155 -21.43 11.22 -10.50
N GLU A 156 -22.66 10.78 -10.30
CA GLU A 156 -23.29 10.77 -8.97
C GLU A 156 -22.63 9.76 -8.04
N GLY A 157 -22.30 8.57 -8.54
CA GLY A 157 -21.53 7.58 -7.79
C GLY A 157 -20.19 8.13 -7.32
N VAL A 158 -19.47 8.84 -8.19
CA VAL A 158 -18.19 9.49 -7.84
C VAL A 158 -18.39 10.59 -6.79
N ARG A 159 -19.46 11.41 -6.88
CA ARG A 159 -19.78 12.42 -5.86
C ARG A 159 -20.01 11.81 -4.49
N LEU A 160 -20.75 10.71 -4.42
CA LEU A 160 -20.97 9.96 -3.17
C LEU A 160 -19.68 9.40 -2.59
N ALA A 161 -18.80 8.84 -3.44
CA ALA A 161 -17.51 8.36 -3.01
C ALA A 161 -16.62 9.50 -2.48
N ILE A 162 -16.55 10.64 -3.17
CA ILE A 162 -15.82 11.82 -2.71
C ILE A 162 -16.36 12.30 -1.36
N ALA A 163 -17.68 12.41 -1.20
CA ALA A 163 -18.30 12.83 0.07
C ALA A 163 -17.92 11.88 1.23
N ARG A 164 -17.83 10.58 0.97
CA ARG A 164 -17.39 9.59 1.95
C ARG A 164 -15.90 9.75 2.30
N LEU A 165 -15.05 9.88 1.28
CA LEU A 165 -13.61 10.02 1.43
C LEU A 165 -13.21 11.34 2.12
N GLN A 166 -13.96 12.41 1.95
CA GLN A 166 -13.75 13.71 2.64
C GLN A 166 -13.92 13.63 4.17
N GLN A 167 -14.53 12.57 4.69
CA GLN A 167 -14.63 12.33 6.13
C GLN A 167 -13.33 11.79 6.74
N LEU A 168 -12.36 11.40 5.90
CA LEU A 168 -11.05 10.91 6.30
C LEU A 168 -10.02 12.04 6.30
N ASP A 169 -8.84 11.79 6.89
CA ASP A 169 -7.73 12.77 6.88
C ASP A 169 -7.01 12.79 5.53
N VAL A 170 -7.65 13.45 4.55
CA VAL A 170 -7.14 13.54 3.16
C VAL A 170 -5.85 14.37 3.09
N ALA A 171 -5.66 15.33 3.98
CA ALA A 171 -4.51 16.23 3.92
C ALA A 171 -3.18 15.51 4.16
N GLN A 172 -3.19 14.42 4.93
CA GLN A 172 -2.02 13.58 5.24
C GLN A 172 -1.85 12.39 4.28
N ALA A 173 -2.72 12.28 3.26
CA ALA A 173 -2.73 11.17 2.30
C ALA A 173 -2.56 11.71 0.86
N PRO A 174 -1.31 11.86 0.37
CA PRO A 174 -1.00 12.47 -0.93
C PRO A 174 -1.74 11.87 -2.11
N GLU A 175 -1.85 10.54 -2.16
CA GLU A 175 -2.56 9.85 -3.24
C GLU A 175 -4.07 10.09 -3.19
N MET A 176 -4.66 10.16 -1.98
CA MET A 176 -6.08 10.54 -1.84
C MET A 176 -6.31 11.98 -2.30
N LEU A 177 -5.44 12.89 -1.90
CA LEU A 177 -5.53 14.31 -2.30
C LEU A 177 -5.46 14.44 -3.82
N ARG A 178 -4.51 13.76 -4.48
CA ARG A 178 -4.35 13.72 -5.94
C ARG A 178 -5.61 13.16 -6.62
N ALA A 179 -5.99 11.94 -6.26
CA ALA A 179 -7.10 11.24 -6.91
C ALA A 179 -8.44 11.99 -6.78
N MET A 180 -8.71 12.52 -5.58
CA MET A 180 -9.92 13.30 -5.33
C MET A 180 -9.91 14.64 -6.06
N SER A 181 -8.75 15.33 -6.12
CA SER A 181 -8.65 16.60 -6.87
C SER A 181 -8.88 16.40 -8.38
N GLU A 182 -8.36 15.30 -8.94
CA GLU A 182 -8.61 14.91 -10.34
C GLU A 182 -10.09 14.61 -10.59
N ALA A 183 -10.72 13.85 -9.68
CA ALA A 183 -12.15 13.53 -9.78
C ALA A 183 -13.04 14.79 -9.69
N ILE A 184 -12.77 15.68 -8.72
CA ILE A 184 -13.49 16.97 -8.60
C ILE A 184 -13.24 17.84 -9.83
N SER A 185 -12.01 17.88 -10.35
CA SER A 185 -11.68 18.63 -11.55
C SER A 185 -12.46 18.13 -12.78
N ARG A 186 -12.66 16.83 -12.89
CA ARG A 186 -13.47 16.22 -13.95
C ARG A 186 -14.96 16.57 -13.81
N LEU A 187 -15.50 16.51 -12.60
CA LEU A 187 -16.93 16.71 -12.32
C LEU A 187 -17.35 18.20 -12.35
N ASP A 188 -16.57 19.05 -11.69
CA ASP A 188 -16.96 20.43 -11.38
C ASP A 188 -15.97 21.47 -11.93
N GLY A 189 -14.93 21.01 -12.63
CA GLY A 189 -13.92 21.85 -13.24
C GLY A 189 -12.73 22.19 -12.31
N LYS A 190 -11.63 22.61 -12.94
CA LYS A 190 -10.35 22.91 -12.26
C LYS A 190 -10.48 23.96 -11.14
N ALA A 191 -11.37 24.97 -11.33
CA ALA A 191 -11.57 26.00 -10.33
C ALA A 191 -12.15 25.47 -9.02
N ALA A 192 -13.12 24.54 -9.10
CA ALA A 192 -13.72 23.89 -7.94
C ALA A 192 -12.68 23.01 -7.22
N ALA A 193 -11.89 22.21 -7.95
CA ALA A 193 -10.81 21.41 -7.41
C ALA A 193 -9.75 22.28 -6.70
N ALA A 194 -9.32 23.38 -7.33
CA ALA A 194 -8.36 24.31 -6.75
C ALA A 194 -8.89 24.98 -5.46
N GLN A 195 -10.17 25.34 -5.44
CA GLN A 195 -10.80 25.89 -4.24
C GLN A 195 -10.83 24.86 -3.10
N TRP A 196 -11.20 23.61 -3.39
CA TRP A 196 -11.21 22.53 -2.40
C TRP A 196 -9.80 22.26 -1.85
N VAL A 197 -8.79 22.09 -2.72
CA VAL A 197 -7.39 21.89 -2.28
C VAL A 197 -6.87 23.07 -1.46
N ARG A 198 -7.19 24.31 -1.85
CA ARG A 198 -6.79 25.52 -1.09
C ARG A 198 -7.37 25.52 0.32
N GLN A 199 -8.61 25.07 0.51
CA GLN A 199 -9.21 24.95 1.84
C GLN A 199 -8.46 23.93 2.72
N LEU A 200 -8.02 22.80 2.13
CA LEU A 200 -7.23 21.79 2.84
C LEU A 200 -5.84 22.32 3.18
N VAL A 201 -5.15 22.93 2.24
CA VAL A 201 -3.79 23.49 2.45
C VAL A 201 -3.79 24.62 3.49
N ASN A 202 -4.85 25.42 3.55
CA ASN A 202 -4.98 26.46 4.57
C ASN A 202 -5.15 25.90 5.99
N LYS A 203 -5.76 24.72 6.12
CA LYS A 203 -5.92 24.04 7.42
C LYS A 203 -4.69 23.21 7.79
N HIS A 204 -4.15 22.52 6.81
CA HIS A 204 -3.03 21.59 6.95
C HIS A 204 -2.04 21.83 5.80
N PRO A 205 -1.08 22.74 5.94
CA PRO A 205 -0.11 23.03 4.90
C PRO A 205 0.82 21.82 4.69
N THR A 206 0.75 21.24 3.48
CA THR A 206 1.60 20.12 3.06
C THR A 206 2.23 20.43 1.71
N LEU A 207 3.42 19.87 1.44
CA LEU A 207 4.09 20.03 0.15
C LEU A 207 3.29 19.38 -0.98
N SER A 208 2.69 18.24 -0.73
CA SER A 208 1.79 17.55 -1.67
C SER A 208 0.58 18.40 -2.02
N GLY A 209 -0.04 19.05 -1.02
CA GLY A 209 -1.15 19.97 -1.22
C GLY A 209 -0.78 21.17 -2.08
N LEU A 210 0.37 21.79 -1.82
CA LEU A 210 0.88 22.89 -2.65
C LEU A 210 1.18 22.44 -4.08
N GLN A 211 1.76 21.26 -4.25
CA GLN A 211 2.05 20.69 -5.58
C GLN A 211 0.76 20.48 -6.39
N VAL A 212 -0.28 19.88 -5.78
CA VAL A 212 -1.58 19.67 -6.43
C VAL A 212 -2.21 21.02 -6.78
N LEU A 213 -2.19 21.99 -5.86
CA LEU A 213 -2.74 23.32 -6.10
C LEU A 213 -2.07 24.02 -7.30
N LEU A 214 -0.75 23.99 -7.37
CA LEU A 214 0.00 24.55 -8.51
C LEU A 214 -0.30 23.81 -9.82
N SER A 215 -0.49 22.48 -9.77
CA SER A 215 -0.85 21.71 -10.97
C SER A 215 -2.23 22.08 -11.52
N LEU A 216 -3.17 22.42 -10.64
CA LEU A 216 -4.53 22.88 -11.02
C LEU A 216 -4.53 24.33 -11.51
N SER A 217 -3.64 25.19 -11.01
CA SER A 217 -3.50 26.58 -11.42
C SER A 217 -2.84 26.75 -12.78
N ARG A 218 -2.12 25.73 -13.27
CA ARG A 218 -1.42 25.77 -14.57
C ARG A 218 -2.36 26.04 -15.73
N ARG A 219 -1.97 27.00 -16.53
CA ARG A 219 -2.65 27.39 -17.76
C ARG A 219 -2.58 26.27 -18.83
N GLY A 220 -3.63 25.41 -18.90
CA GLY A 220 -3.88 24.59 -20.10
C GLY A 220 -4.71 25.33 -21.18
N ASP A 221 -5.40 26.43 -20.82
CA ASP A 221 -6.47 27.01 -21.63
C ASP A 221 -6.42 28.54 -21.85
N ARG A 222 -5.30 29.22 -21.56
CA ARG A 222 -5.17 30.65 -21.87
C ARG A 222 -4.51 30.85 -23.23
N ASN A 223 -5.28 31.24 -24.23
CA ASN A 223 -4.81 31.67 -25.57
C ASN A 223 -4.12 33.06 -25.55
N GLY A 224 -3.21 33.30 -24.60
CA GLY A 224 -2.48 34.57 -24.50
C GLY A 224 -0.97 34.34 -24.26
N PRO A 225 -0.11 35.35 -24.54
CA PRO A 225 1.32 35.24 -24.27
C PRO A 225 1.56 35.02 -22.76
N ALA A 226 2.54 34.16 -22.43
CA ALA A 226 2.96 33.91 -21.04
C ALA A 226 3.45 35.20 -20.40
N THR A 227 2.99 35.48 -19.17
CA THR A 227 3.48 36.61 -18.36
C THR A 227 4.69 36.19 -17.53
N VAL A 228 5.43 37.14 -16.97
CA VAL A 228 6.55 36.85 -16.06
C VAL A 228 6.08 36.08 -14.83
N GLU A 229 4.87 36.36 -14.33
CA GLU A 229 4.24 35.65 -13.21
C GLU A 229 3.95 34.18 -13.55
N ASP A 230 3.53 33.89 -14.81
CA ASP A 230 3.33 32.52 -15.28
C ASP A 230 4.65 31.72 -15.34
N LEU A 231 5.75 32.36 -15.69
CA LEU A 231 7.09 31.74 -15.72
C LEU A 231 7.59 31.43 -14.31
N ASP A 232 7.32 32.30 -13.34
CA ASP A 232 7.68 32.09 -11.94
C ASP A 232 6.88 30.95 -11.31
N GLU A 233 5.57 30.85 -11.61
CA GLU A 233 4.72 29.74 -11.16
C GLU A 233 5.20 28.40 -11.75
N ASP A 234 5.58 28.36 -13.02
CA ASP A 234 6.10 27.16 -13.68
C ASP A 234 7.46 26.73 -13.11
N ALA A 235 8.35 27.68 -12.82
CA ALA A 235 9.64 27.41 -12.17
C ALA A 235 9.45 26.88 -10.75
N LEU A 236 8.53 27.47 -9.98
CA LEU A 236 8.18 27.03 -8.63
C LEU A 236 7.58 25.62 -8.65
N ALA A 237 6.62 25.35 -9.53
CA ALA A 237 6.02 24.04 -9.70
C ALA A 237 7.03 22.97 -10.12
N ALA A 238 7.98 23.32 -11.00
CA ALA A 238 9.06 22.42 -11.41
C ALA A 238 10.02 22.13 -10.25
N THR A 239 10.33 23.14 -9.45
CA THR A 239 11.22 23.01 -8.29
C THR A 239 10.57 22.16 -7.21
N LEU A 240 9.31 22.42 -6.85
CA LEU A 240 8.56 21.61 -5.89
C LEU A 240 8.45 20.15 -6.35
N ARG A 241 8.20 19.92 -7.63
CA ARG A 241 8.14 18.56 -8.19
C ARG A 241 9.48 17.84 -8.05
N LYS A 242 10.60 18.51 -8.30
CA LYS A 242 11.95 17.94 -8.10
C LYS A 242 12.24 17.64 -6.63
N LEU A 243 11.76 18.47 -5.71
CA LEU A 243 11.93 18.26 -4.27
C LEU A 243 11.09 17.08 -3.82
N THR A 244 9.79 17.05 -4.15
CA THR A 244 8.88 15.97 -3.76
C THR A 244 9.23 14.62 -4.37
N GLN A 245 9.73 14.59 -5.62
CA GLN A 245 10.24 13.36 -6.25
C GLN A 245 11.44 12.74 -5.52
N ARG A 246 12.20 13.51 -4.76
CA ARG A 246 13.33 13.03 -3.96
C ARG A 246 12.95 12.66 -2.53
N MET A 247 11.74 13.03 -2.11
CA MET A 247 11.26 12.74 -0.75
C MET A 247 10.82 11.29 -0.66
N SER A 248 11.20 10.64 0.42
CA SER A 248 10.76 9.28 0.73
C SER A 248 9.51 9.36 1.58
N HIS A 249 8.34 9.07 0.99
CA HIS A 249 7.04 9.12 1.68
C HIS A 249 6.88 8.02 2.72
N TYR A 250 7.62 6.92 2.56
CA TYR A 250 7.52 5.74 3.41
C TYR A 250 8.87 5.34 3.98
N GLY A 251 8.87 4.73 5.15
CA GLY A 251 10.06 4.23 5.80
C GLY A 251 9.81 3.01 6.67
N CYS A 252 10.79 2.12 6.72
CA CYS A 252 10.75 0.96 7.60
C CYS A 252 11.14 1.35 9.03
N ARG A 253 10.28 1.04 9.99
CA ARG A 253 10.53 1.28 11.42
C ARG A 253 11.60 0.36 12.01
N VAL A 254 11.98 -0.71 11.31
CA VAL A 254 12.95 -1.71 11.78
C VAL A 254 14.33 -1.46 11.21
N CYS A 255 14.48 -1.32 9.88
CA CYS A 255 15.80 -1.20 9.25
C CYS A 255 16.09 0.18 8.66
N GLY A 256 15.14 1.12 8.71
CA GLY A 256 15.29 2.46 8.17
C GLY A 256 15.25 2.55 6.64
N PHE A 257 14.95 1.46 5.91
CA PHE A 257 14.78 1.50 4.46
C PHE A 257 13.73 2.53 4.08
N ARG A 258 14.04 3.38 3.09
CA ARG A 258 13.20 4.49 2.64
C ARG A 258 12.79 4.30 1.19
N GLY A 259 11.56 4.71 0.82
CA GLY A 259 11.06 4.64 -0.54
C GLY A 259 9.86 5.55 -0.80
N GLN A 260 9.51 5.66 -2.06
CA GLN A 260 8.37 6.46 -2.53
C GLN A 260 7.07 5.67 -2.58
N GLN A 261 7.18 4.34 -2.73
CA GLN A 261 6.04 3.43 -2.79
C GLN A 261 5.86 2.70 -1.48
N TYR A 262 4.63 2.35 -1.16
CA TYR A 262 4.32 1.51 -0.02
C TYR A 262 4.55 0.03 -0.34
N TYR A 263 5.05 -0.68 0.67
CA TYR A 263 5.23 -2.14 0.62
C TYR A 263 4.67 -2.78 1.88
N TRP A 264 3.89 -3.83 1.74
CA TRP A 264 3.42 -4.64 2.87
C TRP A 264 4.58 -5.36 3.55
N GLN A 265 5.55 -5.84 2.76
CA GLN A 265 6.81 -6.40 3.24
C GLN A 265 7.95 -5.44 2.92
N CYS A 266 8.76 -5.09 3.91
CA CYS A 266 9.88 -4.19 3.70
C CYS A 266 10.93 -4.79 2.75
N PRO A 267 11.30 -4.12 1.64
CA PRO A 267 12.31 -4.63 0.71
C PRO A 267 13.71 -4.77 1.33
N GLY A 268 14.01 -3.99 2.39
CA GLY A 268 15.33 -4.01 3.03
C GLY A 268 15.52 -5.10 4.06
N CYS A 269 14.49 -5.44 4.85
CA CYS A 269 14.62 -6.42 5.94
C CYS A 269 13.55 -7.51 5.93
N SER A 270 12.73 -7.57 4.90
CA SER A 270 11.67 -8.57 4.69
C SER A 270 10.64 -8.66 5.84
N ARG A 271 10.57 -7.67 6.72
CA ARG A 271 9.57 -7.62 7.79
C ARG A 271 8.25 -7.10 7.28
N TRP A 272 7.17 -7.79 7.65
CA TRP A 272 5.81 -7.38 7.36
C TRP A 272 5.37 -6.22 8.25
N ASP A 273 4.47 -5.37 7.75
CA ASP A 273 3.84 -4.24 8.47
C ASP A 273 4.81 -3.30 9.18
N SER A 274 6.08 -3.35 8.81
CA SER A 274 7.13 -2.51 9.36
C SER A 274 7.35 -1.23 8.55
N TYR A 275 6.73 -1.13 7.38
CA TYR A 275 6.90 -0.07 6.42
C TYR A 275 5.64 0.79 6.37
N GLY A 276 5.77 2.07 6.65
CA GLY A 276 4.61 2.96 6.76
C GLY A 276 4.95 4.40 6.40
N PRO A 277 3.93 5.28 6.36
CA PRO A 277 4.12 6.70 6.11
C PRO A 277 5.05 7.31 7.17
N ARG A 278 5.86 8.27 6.75
CA ARG A 278 6.79 8.99 7.62
C ARG A 278 6.13 10.29 8.08
N PRO A 279 5.73 10.41 9.34
CA PRO A 279 5.21 11.66 9.86
C PRO A 279 6.31 12.72 9.87
N GLY A 280 6.03 13.92 9.36
CA GLY A 280 6.83 15.12 9.57
C GLY A 280 7.70 15.62 8.41
N GLU A 281 7.85 14.89 7.30
CA GLU A 281 8.59 15.45 6.14
C GLU A 281 7.68 16.26 5.19
N GLU A 282 6.36 16.16 5.31
CA GLU A 282 5.40 16.90 4.48
C GLU A 282 4.77 18.11 5.19
N SER A 283 4.77 18.17 6.52
CA SER A 283 4.26 19.32 7.26
C SER A 283 5.35 20.37 7.42
N VAL A 284 5.11 21.53 6.84
CA VAL A 284 5.88 22.75 7.17
C VAL A 284 5.41 23.18 8.55
N SER A 285 6.25 22.96 9.57
CA SER A 285 6.06 23.46 10.93
C SER A 285 6.25 24.97 10.99
#